data_964b8da7957b155caa0378047fe4d2b5
#
_entry.id   964b8da7957b155caa0378047fe4d2b5
#
_cell.length_a   1.000
_cell.length_b   1.000
_cell.length_c   1.000
_cell.angle_alpha   90.00
_cell.angle_beta   90.00
_cell.angle_gamma   90.00
#
_symmetry.space_group_name_H-M   'P 1'
#
loop_
_entity.id
_entity.type
_entity.pdbx_description
1 polymer ?
#
loop_
_entity_poly.entity_id
_entity_poly.type
_entity_poly.pdbx_seq_one_letter_code
_entity_poly.pdbx_strand_id
1 'polypeptide(L)'
;LSIITVDSLSKSYKNSKVKAVDNASFQIEKGEVFGLIGPNGAGKTTIFSCLLALTNPSSGTIEIDGRSPQDIQVKAMLGFLPERPCYNRWMTVRQFLQYHHGLAGHPASEREAEIKRVLALVELDVDPKKRRIKELSRGMLQRIGLAQALIGKPQICFLDEPTSGMDPLGFILIRKLLLKLKEEGMTIVLNSHHLLEVERVCDRVAFIRRGKIEEVSSLADLNTIRQMLKVEWLPQTEDDPTRQEKLAQLADACQCPLLESFSCGAKFAVATNEKAAELLAGLQKENFSVYQSTFEKKELVELFLNERATDIGSEVEPDQTGQKEGQK
;
A
#
# COMPACT_ATOMS: atom_id res chain seq x y z
N LEU A 1 1.33 -15.32 -14.39
CA LEU A 1 1.56 -16.54 -13.60
C LEU A 1 1.84 -16.17 -12.15
N SER A 2 1.01 -16.70 -11.24
CA SER A 2 1.18 -16.46 -9.80
C SER A 2 2.50 -17.02 -9.30
N ILE A 3 3.29 -16.21 -8.60
CA ILE A 3 4.53 -16.63 -7.93
C ILE A 3 4.31 -16.91 -6.44
N ILE A 4 3.28 -16.25 -5.84
CA ILE A 4 2.87 -16.52 -4.45
C ILE A 4 1.39 -16.83 -4.46
N THR A 5 1.01 -17.94 -3.84
CA THR A 5 -0.39 -18.32 -3.62
C THR A 5 -0.62 -18.52 -2.14
N VAL A 6 -1.63 -17.84 -1.60
CA VAL A 6 -2.11 -17.96 -0.23
C VAL A 6 -3.54 -18.45 -0.27
N ASP A 7 -3.82 -19.57 0.36
CA ASP A 7 -5.16 -20.16 0.42
C ASP A 7 -5.58 -20.40 1.87
N SER A 8 -6.69 -19.75 2.23
CA SER A 8 -7.40 -19.93 3.50
C SER A 8 -6.50 -19.77 4.74
N LEU A 9 -5.48 -18.90 4.64
CA LEU A 9 -4.48 -18.66 5.68
C LEU A 9 -5.15 -18.14 6.95
N SER A 10 -4.94 -18.85 8.06
CA SER A 10 -5.34 -18.39 9.38
C SER A 10 -4.20 -18.48 10.37
N LYS A 11 -4.11 -17.50 11.28
CA LYS A 11 -3.11 -17.46 12.35
C LYS A 11 -3.71 -16.98 13.66
N SER A 12 -3.56 -17.80 14.69
CA SER A 12 -3.86 -17.47 16.08
C SER A 12 -2.61 -17.59 16.94
N TYR A 13 -2.48 -16.72 17.93
CA TYR A 13 -1.43 -16.79 18.94
C TYR A 13 -2.00 -17.34 20.26
N LYS A 14 -1.19 -18.14 20.98
CA LYS A 14 -1.64 -18.87 22.18
C LYS A 14 -2.34 -18.01 23.25
N ASN A 15 -1.99 -16.73 23.34
CA ASN A 15 -2.53 -15.82 24.36
C ASN A 15 -3.58 -14.84 23.81
N SER A 16 -4.04 -15.01 22.57
CA SER A 16 -5.04 -14.14 21.97
C SER A 16 -6.34 -14.89 21.73
N LYS A 17 -7.46 -14.30 22.15
CA LYS A 17 -8.82 -14.80 21.82
C LYS A 17 -9.20 -14.48 20.37
N VAL A 18 -8.50 -13.53 19.73
CA VAL A 18 -8.77 -13.07 18.37
C VAL A 18 -7.71 -13.62 17.42
N LYS A 19 -8.15 -14.11 16.27
CA LYS A 19 -7.25 -14.52 15.20
C LYS A 19 -6.53 -13.28 14.65
N ALA A 20 -5.20 -13.35 14.52
CA ALA A 20 -4.42 -12.29 13.90
C ALA A 20 -4.59 -12.26 12.37
N VAL A 21 -4.87 -13.44 11.78
CA VAL A 21 -5.28 -13.61 10.37
C VAL A 21 -6.39 -14.65 10.36
N ASP A 22 -7.46 -14.38 9.63
CA ASP A 22 -8.65 -15.24 9.54
C ASP A 22 -9.06 -15.46 8.09
N ASN A 23 -8.75 -16.66 7.58
CA ASN A 23 -9.15 -17.14 6.26
C ASN A 23 -8.72 -16.22 5.10
N ALA A 24 -7.48 -15.73 5.12
CA ALA A 24 -6.96 -14.85 4.07
C ALA A 24 -6.56 -15.67 2.83
N SER A 25 -7.06 -15.26 1.64
CA SER A 25 -6.71 -15.88 0.36
C SER A 25 -6.39 -14.79 -0.66
N PHE A 26 -5.25 -14.89 -1.32
CA PHE A 26 -4.82 -13.99 -2.40
C PHE A 26 -3.67 -14.60 -3.19
N GLN A 27 -3.42 -14.02 -4.36
CA GLN A 27 -2.30 -14.41 -5.24
C GLN A 27 -1.50 -13.19 -5.64
N ILE A 28 -0.19 -13.38 -5.81
CA ILE A 28 0.75 -12.36 -6.28
C ILE A 28 1.39 -12.87 -7.57
N GLU A 29 1.33 -12.04 -8.61
CA GLU A 29 1.87 -12.36 -9.93
C GLU A 29 3.39 -12.11 -9.96
N LYS A 30 4.09 -12.83 -10.84
CA LYS A 30 5.52 -12.63 -11.04
C LYS A 30 5.82 -11.25 -11.64
N GLY A 31 6.74 -10.51 -11.02
CA GLY A 31 7.18 -9.20 -11.49
C GLY A 31 6.24 -8.04 -11.12
N GLU A 32 5.16 -8.29 -10.35
CA GLU A 32 4.30 -7.20 -9.86
C GLU A 32 4.80 -6.60 -8.55
N VAL A 33 4.40 -5.38 -8.29
CA VAL A 33 4.47 -4.74 -6.98
C VAL A 33 3.10 -4.85 -6.32
N PHE A 34 3.03 -5.67 -5.28
CA PHE A 34 1.80 -5.97 -4.55
C PHE A 34 1.80 -5.29 -3.18
N GLY A 35 0.79 -4.48 -2.89
CA GLY A 35 0.63 -3.78 -1.62
C GLY A 35 -0.30 -4.51 -0.66
N LEU A 36 0.12 -4.69 0.58
CA LEU A 36 -0.74 -5.14 1.67
C LEU A 36 -1.09 -3.94 2.54
N ILE A 37 -2.34 -3.51 2.51
CA ILE A 37 -2.82 -2.26 3.11
C ILE A 37 -3.83 -2.55 4.21
N GLY A 38 -3.79 -1.76 5.27
CA GLY A 38 -4.76 -1.85 6.36
C GLY A 38 -4.30 -1.10 7.61
N PRO A 39 -5.18 -0.89 8.59
CA PRO A 39 -4.83 -0.21 9.82
C PRO A 39 -3.79 -0.98 10.65
N ASN A 40 -3.22 -0.32 11.65
CA ASN A 40 -2.33 -0.98 12.60
C ASN A 40 -3.08 -2.07 13.34
N GLY A 41 -2.44 -3.25 13.48
CA GLY A 41 -3.07 -4.42 14.10
C GLY A 41 -4.00 -5.22 13.17
N ALA A 42 -4.15 -4.84 11.90
CA ALA A 42 -5.00 -5.57 10.95
C ALA A 42 -4.51 -6.98 10.59
N GLY A 43 -3.25 -7.32 10.89
CA GLY A 43 -2.67 -8.65 10.60
C GLY A 43 -1.59 -8.66 9.52
N LYS A 44 -1.23 -7.50 8.96
CA LYS A 44 -0.24 -7.36 7.87
C LYS A 44 1.11 -8.02 8.19
N THR A 45 1.74 -7.62 9.29
CA THR A 45 3.03 -8.19 9.74
C THR A 45 2.93 -9.68 10.05
N THR A 46 1.75 -10.17 10.47
CA THR A 46 1.51 -11.60 10.68
C THR A 46 1.48 -12.35 9.35
N ILE A 47 0.83 -11.81 8.32
CA ILE A 47 0.87 -12.39 6.96
C ILE A 47 2.31 -12.43 6.45
N PHE A 48 3.07 -11.32 6.54
CA PHE A 48 4.49 -11.27 6.17
C PHE A 48 5.31 -12.35 6.91
N SER A 49 5.09 -12.50 8.22
CA SER A 49 5.78 -13.51 9.01
C SER A 49 5.47 -14.92 8.56
N CYS A 50 4.25 -15.20 8.10
CA CYS A 50 3.88 -16.51 7.54
C CYS A 50 4.50 -16.72 6.15
N LEU A 51 4.46 -15.71 5.27
CA LEU A 51 5.05 -15.75 3.93
C LEU A 51 6.58 -15.98 3.98
N LEU A 52 7.25 -15.40 4.97
CA LEU A 52 8.70 -15.55 5.19
C LEU A 52 9.07 -16.81 6.01
N ALA A 53 8.09 -17.65 6.36
CA ALA A 53 8.27 -18.80 7.26
C ALA A 53 8.93 -18.45 8.61
N LEU A 54 8.75 -17.20 9.10
CA LEU A 54 9.16 -16.78 10.44
C LEU A 54 8.19 -17.29 11.51
N THR A 55 6.95 -17.57 11.12
CA THR A 55 5.94 -18.26 11.92
C THR A 55 5.10 -19.18 11.06
N ASN A 56 4.66 -20.29 11.62
CA ASN A 56 3.79 -21.23 10.91
C ASN A 56 2.33 -20.76 10.95
N PRO A 57 1.56 -20.90 9.86
CA PRO A 57 0.12 -20.80 9.87
C PRO A 57 -0.51 -21.70 10.95
N SER A 58 -1.68 -21.33 11.44
CA SER A 58 -2.53 -22.22 12.25
C SER A 58 -3.35 -23.15 11.36
N SER A 59 -3.76 -22.67 10.17
CA SER A 59 -4.41 -23.42 9.10
C SER A 59 -4.22 -22.69 7.76
N GLY A 60 -4.59 -23.36 6.66
CA GLY A 60 -4.38 -22.86 5.31
C GLY A 60 -2.99 -23.18 4.75
N THR A 61 -2.75 -22.81 3.52
CA THR A 61 -1.52 -23.09 2.79
C THR A 61 -0.90 -21.85 2.17
N ILE A 62 0.42 -21.88 2.04
CA ILE A 62 1.21 -20.87 1.33
C ILE A 62 2.15 -21.58 0.39
N GLU A 63 2.16 -21.15 -0.85
CA GLU A 63 3.10 -21.61 -1.86
C GLU A 63 3.83 -20.44 -2.48
N ILE A 64 5.13 -20.56 -2.64
CA ILE A 64 6.01 -19.62 -3.34
C ILE A 64 6.74 -20.40 -4.43
N ASP A 65 6.52 -20.05 -5.68
CA ASP A 65 7.01 -20.76 -6.86
C ASP A 65 6.65 -22.27 -6.79
N GLY A 66 5.39 -22.57 -6.37
CA GLY A 66 4.87 -23.94 -6.21
C GLY A 66 5.47 -24.73 -5.06
N ARG A 67 6.17 -24.08 -4.10
CA ARG A 67 6.86 -24.72 -2.98
C ARG A 67 6.48 -24.09 -1.64
N SER A 68 6.73 -24.83 -0.56
CA SER A 68 6.56 -24.29 0.79
C SER A 68 7.55 -23.15 1.07
N PRO A 69 7.12 -22.08 1.78
CA PRO A 69 8.02 -21.01 2.23
C PRO A 69 9.20 -21.50 3.11
N GLN A 70 9.09 -22.70 3.67
CA GLN A 70 10.15 -23.32 4.48
C GLN A 70 11.29 -23.90 3.64
N ASP A 71 11.05 -24.14 2.35
CA ASP A 71 12.05 -24.66 1.42
C ASP A 71 13.26 -23.73 1.33
N ILE A 72 14.46 -24.29 1.40
CA ILE A 72 15.71 -23.53 1.33
C ILE A 72 15.88 -22.84 -0.03
N GLN A 73 15.36 -23.44 -1.10
CA GLN A 73 15.40 -22.84 -2.43
C GLN A 73 14.50 -21.62 -2.52
N VAL A 74 13.33 -21.66 -1.87
CA VAL A 74 12.46 -20.49 -1.74
C VAL A 74 13.16 -19.39 -0.95
N LYS A 75 13.74 -19.71 0.21
CA LYS A 75 14.46 -18.73 1.04
C LYS A 75 15.61 -18.05 0.29
N ALA A 76 16.29 -18.76 -0.60
CA ALA A 76 17.35 -18.20 -1.43
C ALA A 76 16.86 -17.20 -2.48
N MET A 77 15.57 -17.23 -2.81
CA MET A 77 14.93 -16.28 -3.75
C MET A 77 14.41 -15.02 -3.06
N LEU A 78 14.40 -14.98 -1.73
CA LEU A 78 13.75 -13.92 -0.97
C LEU A 78 14.75 -12.88 -0.47
N GLY A 79 14.38 -11.61 -0.62
CA GLY A 79 14.93 -10.47 0.11
C GLY A 79 13.92 -9.97 1.14
N PHE A 80 14.39 -9.49 2.28
CA PHE A 80 13.50 -8.97 3.32
C PHE A 80 14.05 -7.75 4.04
N LEU A 81 13.25 -6.69 4.09
CA LEU A 81 13.44 -5.53 4.95
C LEU A 81 12.33 -5.51 6.00
N PRO A 82 12.62 -5.77 7.28
CA PRO A 82 11.64 -5.62 8.35
C PRO A 82 11.40 -4.15 8.70
N GLU A 83 10.25 -3.82 9.30
CA GLU A 83 9.91 -2.47 9.80
C GLU A 83 10.99 -1.91 10.75
N ARG A 84 11.54 -2.78 11.60
CA ARG A 84 12.59 -2.43 12.58
C ARG A 84 13.80 -3.32 12.41
N PRO A 85 14.69 -3.00 11.48
CA PRO A 85 15.89 -3.81 11.27
C PRO A 85 16.82 -3.75 12.49
N CYS A 86 17.34 -4.90 12.88
CA CYS A 86 18.36 -4.98 13.92
C CYS A 86 19.76 -4.87 13.30
N TYR A 87 20.44 -3.77 13.57
CA TYR A 87 21.78 -3.53 13.04
C TYR A 87 22.86 -3.76 14.11
N ASN A 88 23.93 -4.47 13.73
CA ASN A 88 25.14 -4.46 14.55
C ASN A 88 25.86 -3.12 14.38
N ARG A 89 25.64 -2.24 15.35
CA ARG A 89 26.06 -0.82 15.31
C ARG A 89 27.57 -0.61 15.26
N TRP A 90 28.35 -1.62 15.63
CA TRP A 90 29.82 -1.54 15.69
C TRP A 90 30.48 -1.91 14.36
N MET A 91 29.79 -2.63 13.49
CA MET A 91 30.28 -2.97 12.16
C MET A 91 30.40 -1.71 11.29
N THR A 92 31.38 -1.73 10.38
CA THR A 92 31.36 -0.81 9.23
C THR A 92 30.29 -1.23 8.24
N VAL A 93 29.86 -0.31 7.38
CA VAL A 93 28.88 -0.61 6.31
C VAL A 93 29.34 -1.81 5.47
N ARG A 94 30.63 -1.87 5.13
CA ARG A 94 31.20 -3.00 4.39
C ARG A 94 31.10 -4.30 5.15
N GLN A 95 31.49 -4.33 6.43
CA GLN A 95 31.41 -5.55 7.25
C GLN A 95 29.98 -6.06 7.38
N PHE A 96 29.03 -5.16 7.55
CA PHE A 96 27.61 -5.51 7.63
C PHE A 96 27.10 -6.16 6.35
N LEU A 97 27.36 -5.54 5.19
CA LEU A 97 26.93 -6.10 3.90
C LEU A 97 27.69 -7.38 3.54
N GLN A 98 29.00 -7.49 3.90
CA GLN A 98 29.76 -8.73 3.73
C GLN A 98 29.19 -9.89 4.55
N TYR A 99 28.76 -9.61 5.77
CA TYR A 99 28.12 -10.60 6.65
C TYR A 99 26.83 -11.14 6.02
N HIS A 100 25.95 -10.27 5.55
CA HIS A 100 24.72 -10.68 4.89
C HIS A 100 24.93 -11.40 3.55
N HIS A 101 25.92 -10.95 2.77
CA HIS A 101 26.32 -11.65 1.56
C HIS A 101 26.79 -13.09 1.83
N GLY A 102 27.55 -13.27 2.91
CA GLY A 102 27.99 -14.60 3.34
C GLY A 102 26.83 -15.48 3.83
N LEU A 103 25.88 -14.90 4.59
CA LEU A 103 24.68 -15.63 5.05
C LEU A 103 23.79 -16.08 3.88
N ALA A 104 23.74 -15.31 2.81
CA ALA A 104 22.99 -15.66 1.60
C ALA A 104 23.68 -16.75 0.76
N GLY A 105 24.87 -17.22 1.19
CA GLY A 105 25.59 -18.32 0.53
C GLY A 105 26.31 -17.96 -0.79
N HIS A 106 26.44 -16.67 -1.08
CA HIS A 106 27.08 -16.21 -2.32
C HIS A 106 28.63 -16.33 -2.28
N PRO A 107 29.28 -16.59 -3.45
CA PRO A 107 30.73 -16.73 -3.55
C PRO A 107 31.48 -15.49 -3.02
N ALA A 108 32.53 -15.70 -2.25
CA ALA A 108 33.33 -14.62 -1.69
C ALA A 108 33.98 -13.73 -2.78
N SER A 109 34.22 -14.27 -3.98
CA SER A 109 34.75 -13.55 -5.13
C SER A 109 33.84 -12.44 -5.66
N GLU A 110 32.54 -12.57 -5.49
CA GLU A 110 31.51 -11.61 -5.96
C GLU A 110 31.22 -10.50 -4.95
N ARG A 111 31.65 -10.65 -3.72
CA ARG A 111 31.30 -9.85 -2.57
C ARG A 111 31.50 -8.35 -2.75
N GLU A 112 32.68 -7.94 -3.22
CA GLU A 112 32.99 -6.50 -3.36
C GLU A 112 32.19 -5.85 -4.49
N ALA A 113 32.00 -6.56 -5.60
CA ALA A 113 31.18 -6.09 -6.71
C ALA A 113 29.72 -5.93 -6.28
N GLU A 114 29.21 -6.89 -5.51
CA GLU A 114 27.85 -6.88 -5.01
C GLU A 114 27.60 -5.75 -3.99
N ILE A 115 28.54 -5.52 -3.06
CA ILE A 115 28.46 -4.40 -2.11
C ILE A 115 28.42 -3.07 -2.86
N LYS A 116 29.28 -2.90 -3.86
CA LYS A 116 29.27 -1.69 -4.70
C LYS A 116 27.95 -1.52 -5.43
N ARG A 117 27.39 -2.60 -5.99
CA ARG A 117 26.10 -2.61 -6.69
C ARG A 117 24.96 -2.16 -5.78
N VAL A 118 24.80 -2.80 -4.60
CA VAL A 118 23.66 -2.49 -3.73
C VAL A 118 23.77 -1.09 -3.11
N LEU A 119 24.97 -0.60 -2.79
CA LEU A 119 25.17 0.77 -2.32
C LEU A 119 24.82 1.81 -3.39
N ALA A 120 25.19 1.55 -4.64
CA ALA A 120 24.80 2.41 -5.75
C ALA A 120 23.30 2.40 -6.00
N LEU A 121 22.62 1.24 -5.89
CA LEU A 121 21.17 1.12 -6.04
C LEU A 121 20.41 1.96 -5.02
N VAL A 122 20.86 1.99 -3.76
CA VAL A 122 20.21 2.77 -2.69
C VAL A 122 20.75 4.20 -2.58
N GLU A 123 21.58 4.63 -3.54
CA GLU A 123 22.21 5.95 -3.59
C GLU A 123 22.87 6.36 -2.25
N LEU A 124 23.55 5.43 -1.60
CA LEU A 124 24.23 5.68 -0.34
C LEU A 124 25.71 6.00 -0.61
N ASP A 125 26.03 7.30 -0.65
CA ASP A 125 27.40 7.79 -0.84
C ASP A 125 28.12 7.89 0.52
N VAL A 126 28.81 6.81 0.90
CA VAL A 126 29.65 6.72 2.08
C VAL A 126 30.88 5.87 1.79
N ASP A 127 32.01 6.13 2.47
CA ASP A 127 33.13 5.17 2.46
C ASP A 127 32.72 3.91 3.28
N PRO A 128 32.39 2.79 2.64
CA PRO A 128 31.85 1.62 3.34
C PRO A 128 32.88 0.94 4.23
N LYS A 129 34.18 1.20 4.05
CA LYS A 129 35.24 0.64 4.86
C LYS A 129 35.48 1.40 6.18
N LYS A 130 35.16 2.70 6.19
CA LYS A 130 35.40 3.57 7.32
C LYS A 130 34.14 3.86 8.11
N ARG A 131 33.00 4.09 7.43
CA ARG A 131 31.74 4.48 8.06
C ARG A 131 31.13 3.33 8.86
N ARG A 132 30.87 3.55 10.14
CA ARG A 132 30.20 2.57 11.00
C ARG A 132 28.69 2.75 10.97
N ILE A 133 27.97 1.65 11.18
CA ILE A 133 26.49 1.65 11.22
C ILE A 133 25.93 2.63 12.25
N LYS A 134 26.57 2.75 13.43
CA LYS A 134 26.16 3.69 14.50
C LYS A 134 26.22 5.18 14.11
N GLU A 135 26.93 5.51 13.06
CA GLU A 135 27.17 6.88 12.59
C GLU A 135 26.20 7.28 11.47
N LEU A 136 25.33 6.37 11.07
CA LEU A 136 24.35 6.61 10.01
C LEU A 136 23.10 7.27 10.58
N SER A 137 22.52 8.20 9.83
CA SER A 137 21.20 8.75 10.11
C SER A 137 20.11 7.69 9.93
N ARG A 138 18.89 7.96 10.42
CA ARG A 138 17.77 7.03 10.27
C ARG A 138 17.48 6.69 8.80
N GLY A 139 17.46 7.67 7.91
CA GLY A 139 17.27 7.45 6.48
C GLY A 139 18.41 6.65 5.83
N MET A 140 19.67 6.88 6.26
CA MET A 140 20.79 6.07 5.79
C MET A 140 20.72 4.62 6.30
N LEU A 141 20.25 4.40 7.53
CA LEU A 141 20.01 3.06 8.08
C LEU A 141 18.94 2.33 7.25
N GLN A 142 17.87 3.02 6.88
CA GLN A 142 16.81 2.43 6.03
C GLN A 142 17.36 2.03 4.65
N ARG A 143 18.21 2.88 4.06
CA ARG A 143 18.90 2.55 2.78
C ARG A 143 19.83 1.34 2.93
N ILE A 144 20.54 1.20 4.04
CA ILE A 144 21.36 0.01 4.32
C ILE A 144 20.50 -1.25 4.47
N GLY A 145 19.34 -1.15 5.12
CA GLY A 145 18.39 -2.26 5.19
C GLY A 145 17.89 -2.70 3.83
N LEU A 146 17.58 -1.73 2.95
CA LEU A 146 17.23 -2.02 1.55
C LEU A 146 18.41 -2.65 0.79
N ALA A 147 19.62 -2.12 0.95
CA ALA A 147 20.82 -2.69 0.34
C ALA A 147 21.01 -4.15 0.77
N GLN A 148 20.80 -4.46 2.06
CA GLN A 148 20.86 -5.81 2.60
C GLN A 148 19.79 -6.72 1.99
N ALA A 149 18.54 -6.24 1.88
CA ALA A 149 17.44 -7.00 1.30
C ALA A 149 17.65 -7.31 -0.20
N LEU A 150 18.45 -6.50 -0.90
CA LEU A 150 18.74 -6.64 -2.33
C LEU A 150 20.03 -7.39 -2.64
N ILE A 151 20.77 -7.88 -1.62
CA ILE A 151 21.96 -8.71 -1.81
C ILE A 151 21.55 -10.01 -2.52
N GLY A 152 22.34 -10.41 -3.51
CA GLY A 152 22.15 -11.64 -4.26
C GLY A 152 21.06 -11.57 -5.33
N LYS A 153 20.50 -10.39 -5.60
CA LYS A 153 19.44 -10.18 -6.60
C LYS A 153 18.24 -11.12 -6.39
N PRO A 154 17.54 -10.99 -5.25
CA PRO A 154 16.38 -11.83 -4.96
C PRO A 154 15.32 -11.71 -6.05
N GLN A 155 14.55 -12.76 -6.29
CA GLN A 155 13.44 -12.74 -7.23
C GLN A 155 12.20 -12.08 -6.62
N ILE A 156 12.06 -12.20 -5.28
CA ILE A 156 10.95 -11.64 -4.52
C ILE A 156 11.52 -10.82 -3.36
N CYS A 157 11.10 -9.58 -3.21
CA CYS A 157 11.52 -8.71 -2.13
C CYS A 157 10.33 -8.30 -1.25
N PHE A 158 10.37 -8.66 0.03
CA PHE A 158 9.39 -8.28 1.04
C PHE A 158 9.88 -7.02 1.75
N LEU A 159 9.08 -5.96 1.74
CA LEU A 159 9.42 -4.67 2.31
C LEU A 159 8.35 -4.25 3.32
N ASP A 160 8.71 -4.26 4.60
CA ASP A 160 7.85 -3.84 5.69
C ASP A 160 8.19 -2.39 6.06
N GLU A 161 7.29 -1.45 5.71
CA GLU A 161 7.43 0.00 5.94
C GLU A 161 8.77 0.58 5.41
N PRO A 162 9.11 0.41 4.13
CA PRO A 162 10.44 0.76 3.59
C PRO A 162 10.77 2.25 3.68
N THR A 163 9.77 3.11 3.79
CA THR A 163 9.92 4.57 3.88
C THR A 163 9.89 5.10 5.32
N SER A 164 9.73 4.23 6.32
CA SER A 164 9.60 4.64 7.72
C SER A 164 10.79 5.50 8.19
N GLY A 165 10.46 6.72 8.66
CA GLY A 165 11.45 7.66 9.20
C GLY A 165 12.38 8.32 8.20
N MET A 166 12.01 8.31 6.94
CA MET A 166 12.65 9.09 5.88
C MET A 166 12.03 10.49 5.74
N ASP A 167 12.77 11.38 5.14
CA ASP A 167 12.31 12.68 4.68
C ASP A 167 11.59 12.55 3.30
N PRO A 168 10.92 13.59 2.80
CA PRO A 168 10.23 13.54 1.50
C PRO A 168 11.15 13.19 0.32
N LEU A 169 12.42 13.57 0.36
CA LEU A 169 13.40 13.21 -0.66
C LEU A 169 13.73 11.71 -0.62
N GLY A 170 13.81 11.15 0.58
CA GLY A 170 13.96 9.71 0.80
C GLY A 170 12.80 8.91 0.19
N PHE A 171 11.57 9.39 0.32
CA PHE A 171 10.39 8.76 -0.33
C PHE A 171 10.53 8.70 -1.85
N ILE A 172 10.95 9.82 -2.48
CA ILE A 172 11.16 9.89 -3.93
C ILE A 172 12.23 8.89 -4.38
N LEU A 173 13.32 8.78 -3.62
CA LEU A 173 14.41 7.85 -3.91
C LEU A 173 13.94 6.39 -3.85
N ILE A 174 13.25 6.00 -2.75
CA ILE A 174 12.74 4.64 -2.60
C ILE A 174 11.75 4.31 -3.71
N ARG A 175 10.83 5.21 -4.03
CA ARG A 175 9.89 5.02 -5.14
C ARG A 175 10.60 4.75 -6.46
N LYS A 176 11.61 5.58 -6.82
CA LYS A 176 12.41 5.36 -8.04
C LYS A 176 13.11 4.00 -8.02
N LEU A 177 13.66 3.61 -6.87
CA LEU A 177 14.29 2.31 -6.72
C LEU A 177 13.29 1.16 -6.94
N LEU A 178 12.11 1.21 -6.31
CA LEU A 178 11.09 0.16 -6.44
C LEU A 178 10.60 0.04 -7.90
N LEU A 179 10.34 1.15 -8.58
CA LEU A 179 9.95 1.15 -9.99
C LEU A 179 11.04 0.54 -10.87
N LYS A 180 12.31 0.89 -10.64
CA LYS A 180 13.44 0.31 -11.36
C LYS A 180 13.55 -1.21 -11.15
N LEU A 181 13.42 -1.68 -9.90
CA LEU A 181 13.47 -3.11 -9.58
C LEU A 181 12.30 -3.88 -10.22
N LYS A 182 11.13 -3.27 -10.29
CA LYS A 182 9.97 -3.79 -11.02
C LYS A 182 10.27 -3.92 -12.52
N GLU A 183 10.83 -2.90 -13.15
CA GLU A 183 11.24 -2.93 -14.57
C GLU A 183 12.28 -4.03 -14.84
N GLU A 184 13.14 -4.34 -13.86
CA GLU A 184 14.09 -5.46 -13.89
C GLU A 184 13.41 -6.83 -13.67
N GLY A 185 12.08 -6.88 -13.46
CA GLY A 185 11.26 -8.10 -13.30
C GLY A 185 11.21 -8.66 -11.87
N MET A 186 11.65 -7.88 -10.86
CA MET A 186 11.55 -8.29 -9.47
C MET A 186 10.10 -8.22 -8.98
N THR A 187 9.65 -9.26 -8.28
CA THR A 187 8.37 -9.21 -7.54
C THR A 187 8.58 -8.52 -6.21
N ILE A 188 7.75 -7.54 -5.87
CA ILE A 188 7.87 -6.78 -4.63
C ILE A 188 6.57 -6.92 -3.85
N VAL A 189 6.67 -7.30 -2.59
CA VAL A 189 5.54 -7.33 -1.65
C VAL A 189 5.76 -6.22 -0.64
N LEU A 190 4.90 -5.21 -0.68
CA LEU A 190 5.02 -4.00 0.11
C LEU A 190 3.97 -3.96 1.20
N ASN A 191 4.38 -3.81 2.46
CA ASN A 191 3.51 -3.41 3.56
C ASN A 191 3.77 -1.93 3.87
N SER A 192 2.76 -1.09 3.74
CA SER A 192 2.86 0.32 4.12
C SER A 192 1.52 0.88 4.60
N HIS A 193 1.59 1.83 5.52
CA HIS A 193 0.45 2.64 5.92
C HIS A 193 0.40 4.00 5.18
N HIS A 194 1.43 4.29 4.37
CA HIS A 194 1.49 5.48 3.51
C HIS A 194 0.78 5.22 2.18
N LEU A 195 -0.53 5.35 2.17
CA LEU A 195 -1.40 4.99 1.04
C LEU A 195 -1.01 5.70 -0.26
N LEU A 196 -0.61 6.98 -0.21
CA LEU A 196 -0.15 7.73 -1.39
C LEU A 196 1.09 7.12 -2.06
N GLU A 197 2.00 6.53 -1.26
CA GLU A 197 3.18 5.87 -1.81
C GLU A 197 2.82 4.52 -2.45
N VAL A 198 1.89 3.80 -1.83
CA VAL A 198 1.37 2.54 -2.39
C VAL A 198 0.70 2.79 -3.73
N GLU A 199 -0.13 3.82 -3.86
CA GLU A 199 -0.78 4.22 -5.12
C GLU A 199 0.20 4.49 -6.26
N ARG A 200 1.39 4.96 -5.93
CA ARG A 200 2.39 5.36 -6.93
C ARG A 200 3.30 4.23 -7.38
N VAL A 201 3.32 3.12 -6.66
CA VAL A 201 4.31 2.06 -6.87
C VAL A 201 3.65 0.71 -7.15
N CYS A 202 2.54 0.39 -6.47
CA CYS A 202 1.90 -0.91 -6.60
C CYS A 202 1.09 -1.06 -7.89
N ASP A 203 0.96 -2.28 -8.36
CA ASP A 203 0.05 -2.69 -9.43
C ASP A 203 -1.30 -3.10 -8.86
N ARG A 204 -1.24 -3.90 -7.79
CA ARG A 204 -2.41 -4.43 -7.09
C ARG A 204 -2.23 -4.27 -5.59
N VAL A 205 -3.34 -4.18 -4.89
CA VAL A 205 -3.37 -4.07 -3.43
C VAL A 205 -4.38 -5.04 -2.84
N ALA A 206 -4.03 -5.60 -1.69
CA ALA A 206 -4.97 -6.31 -0.83
C ALA A 206 -5.28 -5.45 0.39
N PHE A 207 -6.56 -5.22 0.61
CA PHE A 207 -7.07 -4.54 1.80
C PHE A 207 -7.30 -5.55 2.91
N ILE A 208 -6.63 -5.34 4.04
CA ILE A 208 -6.78 -6.20 5.20
C ILE A 208 -7.39 -5.43 6.39
N ARG A 209 -8.40 -6.04 7.01
CA ARG A 209 -9.06 -5.50 8.19
C ARG A 209 -9.43 -6.62 9.16
N ARG A 210 -9.11 -6.45 10.44
CA ARG A 210 -9.41 -7.45 11.50
C ARG A 210 -8.97 -8.87 11.13
N GLY A 211 -7.83 -9.01 10.46
CA GLY A 211 -7.26 -10.29 10.04
C GLY A 211 -7.82 -10.88 8.74
N LYS A 212 -8.79 -10.23 8.10
CA LYS A 212 -9.41 -10.70 6.85
C LYS A 212 -8.99 -9.86 5.66
N ILE A 213 -8.81 -10.49 4.50
CA ILE A 213 -8.71 -9.79 3.23
C ILE A 213 -10.14 -9.42 2.80
N GLU A 214 -10.42 -8.13 2.74
CA GLU A 214 -11.73 -7.62 2.32
C GLU A 214 -11.81 -7.57 0.80
N GLU A 215 -10.74 -7.12 0.16
CA GLU A 215 -10.69 -6.94 -1.29
C GLU A 215 -9.26 -7.04 -1.81
N VAL A 216 -9.09 -7.53 -3.04
CA VAL A 216 -7.85 -7.45 -3.80
C VAL A 216 -8.14 -6.75 -5.11
N SER A 217 -7.58 -5.56 -5.31
CA SER A 217 -7.92 -4.69 -6.42
C SER A 217 -6.67 -4.26 -7.20
N SER A 218 -6.83 -4.10 -8.52
CA SER A 218 -5.85 -3.43 -9.37
C SER A 218 -5.92 -1.91 -9.15
N LEU A 219 -4.77 -1.27 -8.98
CA LEU A 219 -4.74 0.20 -8.88
C LEU A 219 -5.11 0.89 -10.21
N ALA A 220 -4.91 0.23 -11.35
CA ALA A 220 -5.37 0.73 -12.64
C ALA A 220 -6.91 0.79 -12.68
N ASP A 221 -7.59 -0.28 -12.24
CA ASP A 221 -9.05 -0.32 -12.19
C ASP A 221 -9.62 0.68 -11.18
N LEU A 222 -9.02 0.74 -10.00
CA LEU A 222 -9.38 1.73 -8.99
C LEU A 222 -9.20 3.16 -9.49
N ASN A 223 -8.16 3.46 -10.25
CA ASN A 223 -7.95 4.78 -10.86
C ASN A 223 -9.01 5.12 -11.92
N THR A 224 -9.51 4.14 -12.66
CA THR A 224 -10.58 4.33 -13.65
C THR A 224 -11.91 4.67 -12.99
N ILE A 225 -12.23 4.00 -11.89
CA ILE A 225 -13.45 4.26 -11.09
C ILE A 225 -13.37 5.61 -10.34
N ARG A 226 -12.18 6.20 -10.20
CA ARG A 226 -11.89 7.34 -9.32
C ARG A 226 -11.79 8.69 -10.02
N GLN A 227 -11.98 8.77 -11.32
CA GLN A 227 -12.02 10.07 -11.97
C GLN A 227 -13.33 10.78 -11.60
N MET A 228 -13.27 11.56 -10.53
CA MET A 228 -14.35 12.47 -10.18
C MET A 228 -14.07 13.84 -10.80
N LEU A 229 -15.01 14.32 -11.58
CA LEU A 229 -14.98 15.70 -12.07
C LEU A 229 -15.78 16.57 -11.11
N LYS A 230 -15.09 17.41 -10.35
CA LYS A 230 -15.70 18.50 -9.60
C LYS A 230 -15.88 19.66 -10.53
N VAL A 231 -17.10 20.16 -10.63
CA VAL A 231 -17.45 21.33 -11.44
C VAL A 231 -18.05 22.39 -10.54
N GLU A 232 -17.54 23.62 -10.65
CA GLU A 232 -18.02 24.77 -9.91
C GLU A 232 -18.54 25.83 -10.89
N TRP A 233 -19.68 26.44 -10.56
CA TRP A 233 -20.33 27.48 -11.37
C TRP A 233 -20.69 28.69 -10.53
N LEU A 234 -20.86 29.84 -11.19
CA LEU A 234 -21.25 31.07 -10.53
C LEU A 234 -22.64 30.93 -9.89
N PRO A 235 -22.85 31.52 -8.67
CA PRO A 235 -24.16 31.56 -8.07
C PRO A 235 -25.14 32.29 -8.99
N GLN A 236 -26.30 31.70 -9.21
CA GLN A 236 -27.37 32.37 -9.97
C GLN A 236 -28.34 33.03 -9.01
N THR A 237 -28.90 34.15 -9.46
CA THR A 237 -29.79 35.00 -8.65
C THR A 237 -31.21 34.46 -8.49
N GLU A 238 -31.57 33.36 -9.20
CA GLU A 238 -32.88 32.74 -9.10
C GLU A 238 -32.73 31.28 -8.62
N ASP A 239 -33.46 30.90 -7.59
CA ASP A 239 -33.63 29.51 -7.16
C ASP A 239 -34.49 28.80 -8.20
N ASP A 240 -33.86 28.11 -9.15
CA ASP A 240 -34.54 27.23 -10.10
C ASP A 240 -34.73 25.84 -9.46
N PRO A 241 -35.96 25.47 -9.03
CA PRO A 241 -36.23 24.18 -8.40
C PRO A 241 -36.00 23.01 -9.34
N THR A 242 -35.96 23.25 -10.66
CA THR A 242 -35.70 22.20 -11.67
C THR A 242 -34.21 21.92 -11.90
N ARG A 243 -33.35 22.65 -11.24
CA ARG A 243 -31.90 22.59 -11.44
C ARG A 243 -31.29 21.22 -11.08
N GLN A 244 -31.74 20.64 -10.00
CA GLN A 244 -31.30 19.30 -9.60
C GLN A 244 -31.76 18.22 -10.59
N GLU A 245 -32.99 18.35 -11.12
CA GLU A 245 -33.50 17.47 -12.14
C GLU A 245 -32.71 17.57 -13.45
N LYS A 246 -32.38 18.81 -13.88
CA LYS A 246 -31.51 19.04 -15.05
C LYS A 246 -30.13 18.44 -14.90
N LEU A 247 -29.52 18.58 -13.71
CA LEU A 247 -28.22 17.96 -13.41
C LEU A 247 -28.28 16.44 -13.47
N ALA A 248 -29.31 15.82 -12.91
CA ALA A 248 -29.49 14.38 -12.94
C ALA A 248 -29.72 13.86 -14.37
N GLN A 249 -30.60 14.51 -15.15
CA GLN A 249 -30.85 14.17 -16.55
C GLN A 249 -29.58 14.30 -17.42
N LEU A 250 -28.79 15.35 -17.21
CA LEU A 250 -27.55 15.55 -17.92
C LEU A 250 -26.49 14.49 -17.54
N ALA A 251 -26.39 14.18 -16.25
CA ALA A 251 -25.52 13.13 -15.74
C ALA A 251 -25.82 11.78 -16.39
N ASP A 252 -27.09 11.41 -16.48
CA ASP A 252 -27.55 10.18 -17.12
C ASP A 252 -27.28 10.20 -18.63
N ALA A 253 -27.59 11.30 -19.32
CA ALA A 253 -27.37 11.45 -20.75
C ALA A 253 -25.88 11.30 -21.13
N CYS A 254 -24.98 11.85 -20.32
CA CYS A 254 -23.54 11.77 -20.55
C CYS A 254 -22.91 10.48 -19.97
N GLN A 255 -23.69 9.63 -19.30
CA GLN A 255 -23.17 8.45 -18.56
C GLN A 255 -22.11 8.84 -17.52
N CYS A 256 -22.32 9.96 -16.84
CA CYS A 256 -21.46 10.51 -15.80
C CYS A 256 -22.27 10.63 -14.50
N PRO A 257 -22.41 9.56 -13.71
CA PRO A 257 -23.23 9.56 -12.50
C PRO A 257 -22.93 10.74 -11.58
N LEU A 258 -23.99 11.42 -11.14
CA LEU A 258 -23.90 12.50 -10.14
C LEU A 258 -23.63 11.88 -8.78
N LEU A 259 -22.49 12.24 -8.18
CA LEU A 259 -22.06 11.73 -6.86
C LEU A 259 -22.51 12.64 -5.72
N GLU A 260 -22.38 13.94 -5.92
CA GLU A 260 -22.66 14.95 -4.90
C GLU A 260 -23.08 16.24 -5.60
N SER A 261 -24.06 16.95 -5.06
CA SER A 261 -24.39 18.31 -5.50
C SER A 261 -24.38 19.27 -4.31
N PHE A 262 -23.88 20.49 -4.54
CA PHE A 262 -23.83 21.58 -3.56
C PHE A 262 -24.28 22.88 -4.22
N SER A 263 -24.45 23.96 -3.46
CA SER A 263 -25.09 25.20 -3.92
C SER A 263 -24.52 25.76 -5.24
N CYS A 264 -23.20 25.72 -5.41
CA CYS A 264 -22.50 26.28 -6.57
C CYS A 264 -21.63 25.25 -7.30
N GLY A 265 -21.99 23.97 -7.30
CA GLY A 265 -21.20 22.94 -7.95
C GLY A 265 -21.77 21.53 -7.80
N ALA A 266 -21.10 20.61 -8.44
CA ALA A 266 -21.39 19.18 -8.33
C ALA A 266 -20.15 18.33 -8.60
N LYS A 267 -20.18 17.06 -8.14
CA LYS A 267 -19.18 16.04 -8.44
C LYS A 267 -19.82 14.93 -9.25
N PHE A 268 -19.14 14.53 -10.30
CA PHE A 268 -19.57 13.48 -11.21
C PHE A 268 -18.51 12.40 -11.30
N ALA A 269 -18.93 11.15 -11.40
CA ALA A 269 -18.05 10.06 -11.80
C ALA A 269 -17.88 10.10 -13.33
N VAL A 270 -16.62 10.15 -13.80
CA VAL A 270 -16.33 10.28 -15.23
C VAL A 270 -15.34 9.21 -15.64
N ALA A 271 -15.70 8.42 -16.67
CA ALA A 271 -14.89 7.31 -17.13
C ALA A 271 -13.72 7.75 -18.03
N THR A 272 -13.91 8.77 -18.86
CA THR A 272 -12.91 9.27 -19.83
C THR A 272 -12.93 10.78 -19.96
N ASN A 273 -11.84 11.36 -20.49
CA ASN A 273 -11.75 12.80 -20.75
C ASN A 273 -12.79 13.28 -21.75
N GLU A 274 -13.17 12.42 -22.74
CA GLU A 274 -14.22 12.72 -23.72
C GLU A 274 -15.57 12.89 -23.01
N LYS A 275 -15.90 11.98 -22.09
CA LYS A 275 -17.14 12.07 -21.29
C LYS A 275 -17.16 13.31 -20.40
N ALA A 276 -16.01 13.70 -19.84
CA ALA A 276 -15.89 14.96 -19.11
C ALA A 276 -16.18 16.17 -19.99
N ALA A 277 -15.65 16.18 -21.22
CA ALA A 277 -15.90 17.25 -22.19
C ALA A 277 -17.38 17.32 -22.61
N GLU A 278 -18.03 16.18 -22.86
CA GLU A 278 -19.48 16.09 -23.16
C GLU A 278 -20.31 16.67 -22.00
N LEU A 279 -19.99 16.29 -20.76
CA LEU A 279 -20.67 16.79 -19.57
C LEU A 279 -20.50 18.31 -19.40
N LEU A 280 -19.28 18.83 -19.55
CA LEU A 280 -19.00 20.27 -19.43
C LEU A 280 -19.74 21.07 -20.52
N ALA A 281 -19.77 20.56 -21.76
CA ALA A 281 -20.51 21.18 -22.84
C ALA A 281 -22.03 21.15 -22.58
N GLY A 282 -22.54 20.06 -22.01
CA GLY A 282 -23.94 19.94 -21.59
C GLY A 282 -24.31 20.93 -20.49
N LEU A 283 -23.49 21.08 -19.47
CA LEU A 283 -23.68 22.05 -18.39
C LEU A 283 -23.77 23.49 -18.94
N GLN A 284 -22.89 23.85 -19.88
CA GLN A 284 -22.94 25.17 -20.52
C GLN A 284 -24.24 25.40 -21.32
N LYS A 285 -24.74 24.39 -22.04
CA LYS A 285 -26.01 24.47 -22.77
C LYS A 285 -27.21 24.66 -21.85
N GLU A 286 -27.17 24.07 -20.65
CA GLU A 286 -28.19 24.23 -19.61
C GLU A 286 -28.00 25.49 -18.76
N ASN A 287 -27.21 26.47 -19.25
CA ASN A 287 -26.93 27.76 -18.60
C ASN A 287 -26.22 27.68 -17.25
N PHE A 288 -25.45 26.63 -16.98
CA PHE A 288 -24.53 26.65 -15.86
C PHE A 288 -23.26 27.42 -16.23
N SER A 289 -23.05 28.56 -15.60
CA SER A 289 -21.85 29.39 -15.82
C SER A 289 -20.63 28.77 -15.11
N VAL A 290 -20.12 27.70 -15.67
CA VAL A 290 -18.95 26.96 -15.13
C VAL A 290 -17.71 27.86 -15.19
N TYR A 291 -17.07 28.09 -14.04
CA TYR A 291 -15.82 28.84 -13.97
C TYR A 291 -14.62 27.96 -13.59
N GLN A 292 -14.87 26.80 -12.98
CA GLN A 292 -13.82 25.86 -12.62
C GLN A 292 -14.28 24.41 -12.83
N SER A 293 -13.39 23.60 -13.37
CA SER A 293 -13.52 22.16 -13.41
C SER A 293 -12.20 21.52 -13.00
N THR A 294 -12.25 20.57 -12.07
CA THR A 294 -11.06 19.92 -11.54
C THR A 294 -11.31 18.43 -11.43
N PHE A 295 -10.37 17.62 -11.95
CA PHE A 295 -10.39 16.21 -11.67
C PHE A 295 -9.89 15.96 -10.25
N GLU A 296 -10.79 15.50 -9.39
CA GLU A 296 -10.46 14.98 -8.07
C GLU A 296 -10.24 13.48 -8.20
N LYS A 297 -9.08 13.00 -7.78
CA LYS A 297 -8.89 11.57 -7.59
C LYS A 297 -9.37 11.22 -6.18
N LYS A 298 -10.31 10.31 -6.07
CA LYS A 298 -10.60 9.69 -4.77
C LYS A 298 -9.34 9.00 -4.29
N GLU A 299 -8.70 9.49 -3.24
CA GLU A 299 -7.52 8.85 -2.67
C GLU A 299 -7.91 7.49 -2.07
N LEU A 300 -6.97 6.52 -2.08
CA LEU A 300 -7.15 5.23 -1.36
C LEU A 300 -7.62 5.46 0.09
N VAL A 301 -7.19 6.56 0.71
CA VAL A 301 -7.58 6.99 2.05
C VAL A 301 -9.09 7.17 2.18
N GLU A 302 -9.76 7.76 1.19
CA GLU A 302 -11.20 8.04 1.24
C GLU A 302 -12.04 6.77 1.11
N LEU A 303 -11.60 5.79 0.33
CA LEU A 303 -12.23 4.47 0.29
C LEU A 303 -12.18 3.79 1.66
N PHE A 304 -11.03 3.92 2.37
CA PHE A 304 -10.88 3.42 3.73
C PHE A 304 -11.73 4.15 4.76
N LEU A 305 -11.97 5.46 4.59
CA LEU A 305 -12.70 6.28 5.56
C LEU A 305 -14.21 6.20 5.37
N ASN A 306 -14.70 6.11 4.14
CA ASN A 306 -16.15 6.02 3.86
C ASN A 306 -16.75 4.69 4.34
N GLU A 307 -15.99 3.60 4.32
CA GLU A 307 -16.42 2.34 4.93
C GLU A 307 -16.44 2.38 6.47
N ARG A 308 -15.67 3.29 7.11
CA ARG A 308 -15.76 3.54 8.56
C ARG A 308 -17.05 4.23 8.98
N ALA A 309 -17.62 5.08 8.13
CA ALA A 309 -18.83 5.85 8.46
C ALA A 309 -20.08 4.96 8.54
N THR A 310 -20.12 3.86 7.81
CA THR A 310 -21.22 2.89 7.84
C THR A 310 -21.19 1.97 9.07
N ASP A 311 -20.00 1.73 9.66
CA ASP A 311 -19.85 0.85 10.84
C ASP A 311 -20.07 1.55 12.19
N ILE A 312 -19.89 2.88 12.25
CA ILE A 312 -20.09 3.65 13.51
C ILE A 312 -21.58 3.85 13.82
N GLY A 313 -22.45 3.66 12.81
CA GLY A 313 -23.90 3.80 12.97
C GLY A 313 -24.60 2.61 13.64
N SER A 314 -23.93 1.46 13.85
CA SER A 314 -24.57 0.23 14.35
C SER A 314 -24.18 -0.22 15.76
N GLU A 315 -23.30 0.50 16.48
CA GLU A 315 -22.86 0.12 17.83
C GLU A 315 -22.99 1.26 18.87
N VAL A 316 -24.10 1.98 18.90
CA VAL A 316 -24.48 2.77 20.07
C VAL A 316 -25.84 2.30 20.56
N GLU A 317 -25.89 1.15 21.25
CA GLU A 317 -26.94 0.92 22.23
C GLU A 317 -26.63 1.76 23.48
N PRO A 318 -27.56 2.58 23.98
CA PRO A 318 -27.36 3.31 25.22
C PRO A 318 -27.44 2.32 26.39
N ASP A 319 -26.33 2.19 27.10
CA ASP A 319 -26.29 1.50 28.40
C ASP A 319 -27.21 2.21 29.39
N GLN A 320 -28.42 1.65 29.54
CA GLN A 320 -29.35 1.97 30.63
C GLN A 320 -29.01 1.06 31.81
N THR A 321 -28.09 1.47 32.64
CA THR A 321 -28.08 0.96 34.03
C THR A 321 -28.01 2.11 35.00
N GLY A 322 -29.22 2.27 35.55
CA GLY A 322 -29.70 3.09 36.57
C GLY A 322 -28.84 3.27 37.82
N GLN A 323 -29.00 4.48 38.30
CA GLN A 323 -28.80 4.91 39.67
C GLN A 323 -29.25 3.84 40.67
N LYS A 324 -28.42 3.54 41.63
CA LYS A 324 -28.83 3.25 43.03
C LYS A 324 -27.90 3.95 43.99
N GLU A 325 -28.47 5.00 44.57
CA GLU A 325 -28.08 5.58 45.83
C GLU A 325 -28.04 4.48 46.93
N GLY A 326 -27.19 4.67 47.88
CA GLY A 326 -27.27 3.93 49.16
C GLY A 326 -26.06 4.11 50.05
N GLN A 327 -26.07 5.19 50.80
CA GLN A 327 -25.65 5.35 52.20
C GLN A 327 -25.11 4.08 52.91
N LYS A 328 -23.87 4.09 53.31
CA LYS A 328 -23.43 4.08 54.72
C LYS A 328 -21.94 4.23 54.83
#